data_64c65c7358f0ec50ce526536ceb7ea1d
#
_entry.id   64c65c7358f0ec50ce526536ceb7ea1d
#
_cell.length_a   1.000
_cell.length_b   1.000
_cell.length_c   1.000
_cell.angle_alpha   90.00
_cell.angle_beta   90.00
_cell.angle_gamma   90.00
#
_symmetry.space_group_name_H-M   'P 1'
#
loop_
_entity.id
_entity.type
_entity.pdbx_description
1 polymer ?
#
loop_
_entity_poly.entity_id
_entity_poly.type
_entity_poly.pdbx_seq_one_letter_code
_entity_poly.pdbx_strand_id
1 'polypeptide(L)'
;MRLSHIPILSDSVIVFKRDTVEKVVHFDFNGNFLAQKSPELVSQNSFIKEISSFAGVHSLKSYQETDSLVLLEYIYNTNIHYWLYNKNTKSICSTDILFDGVYPYSDFILEDNQLIAFIDTETVNILRKYREREDFKENLKKSPNQIEDIINGDIPTPAIVYISLKK
;
A
#
# COMPACT_ATOMS: atom_id res chain seq x y z
N MET A 1 18.63 -12.09 1.75
CA MET A 1 17.90 -10.80 1.70
C MET A 1 17.56 -10.53 0.25
N ARG A 2 16.30 -10.22 -0.04
CA ARG A 2 15.83 -9.70 -1.32
C ARG A 2 15.60 -8.20 -1.16
N LEU A 3 15.91 -7.44 -2.18
CA LEU A 3 15.63 -6.00 -2.27
C LEU A 3 14.78 -5.77 -3.50
N SER A 4 13.86 -4.83 -3.43
CA SER A 4 13.06 -4.38 -4.57
C SER A 4 13.42 -2.93 -4.93
N HIS A 5 13.43 -2.63 -6.22
CA HIS A 5 13.58 -1.30 -6.75
C HIS A 5 12.45 -1.03 -7.74
N ILE A 6 11.78 0.08 -7.56
CA ILE A 6 10.72 0.56 -8.44
C ILE A 6 11.27 1.76 -9.20
N PRO A 7 11.54 1.65 -10.50
CA PRO A 7 11.94 2.80 -11.29
C PRO A 7 10.82 3.85 -11.33
N ILE A 8 11.19 5.11 -11.39
CA ILE A 8 10.22 6.22 -11.46
C ILE A 8 9.31 6.02 -12.68
N LEU A 9 8.00 6.14 -12.48
CA LEU A 9 6.98 5.99 -13.52
C LEU A 9 7.02 4.65 -14.27
N SER A 10 7.45 3.61 -13.59
CA SER A 10 7.47 2.26 -14.14
C SER A 10 6.30 1.45 -13.59
N ASP A 11 5.68 0.63 -14.45
CA ASP A 11 4.75 -0.43 -14.09
C ASP A 11 5.46 -1.70 -13.64
N SER A 12 6.76 -1.61 -13.41
CA SER A 12 7.63 -2.75 -13.18
C SER A 12 8.41 -2.60 -11.89
N VAL A 13 8.69 -3.72 -11.27
CA VAL A 13 9.53 -3.84 -10.08
C VAL A 13 10.72 -4.73 -10.39
N ILE A 14 11.92 -4.25 -10.12
CA ILE A 14 13.15 -5.02 -10.25
C ILE A 14 13.48 -5.64 -8.90
N VAL A 15 13.53 -6.95 -8.83
CA VAL A 15 13.87 -7.68 -7.61
C VAL A 15 15.31 -8.17 -7.70
N PHE A 16 16.09 -7.84 -6.68
CA PHE A 16 17.48 -8.23 -6.55
C PHE A 16 17.64 -9.31 -5.48
N LYS A 17 18.51 -10.25 -5.75
CA LYS A 17 19.01 -11.20 -4.75
C LYS A 17 20.51 -11.06 -4.65
N ARG A 18 21.00 -10.57 -3.49
CA ARG A 18 22.37 -10.07 -3.35
C ARG A 18 22.60 -8.96 -4.38
N ASP A 19 23.63 -9.03 -5.21
CA ASP A 19 23.99 -7.98 -6.18
C ASP A 19 23.53 -8.27 -7.61
N THR A 20 22.61 -9.21 -7.80
CA THR A 20 22.11 -9.62 -9.12
C THR A 20 20.61 -9.44 -9.24
N VAL A 21 20.14 -9.07 -10.44
CA VAL A 21 18.72 -9.05 -10.76
C VAL A 21 18.21 -10.49 -10.74
N GLU A 22 17.29 -10.79 -9.83
CA GLU A 22 16.64 -12.10 -9.73
C GLU A 22 15.50 -12.19 -10.74
N LYS A 23 14.70 -11.13 -10.83
CA LYS A 23 13.55 -11.04 -11.75
C LYS A 23 13.09 -9.61 -11.94
N VAL A 24 12.28 -9.39 -12.99
CA VAL A 24 11.49 -8.20 -13.19
C VAL A 24 10.02 -8.60 -13.15
N VAL A 25 9.23 -7.93 -12.34
CA VAL A 25 7.79 -8.14 -12.21
C VAL A 25 7.07 -7.00 -12.87
N HIS A 26 6.24 -7.28 -13.88
CA HIS A 26 5.41 -6.30 -14.55
C HIS A 26 3.98 -6.38 -14.01
N PHE A 27 3.38 -5.22 -13.81
CA PHE A 27 1.98 -5.07 -13.39
C PHE A 27 1.18 -4.51 -14.56
N ASP A 28 0.25 -5.31 -15.07
CA ASP A 28 -0.66 -4.87 -16.11
C ASP A 28 -1.90 -4.22 -15.50
N PHE A 29 -2.01 -2.91 -15.71
CA PHE A 29 -3.17 -2.12 -15.30
C PHE A 29 -4.15 -1.89 -16.47
N ASN A 30 -4.15 -2.77 -17.47
CA ASN A 30 -5.01 -2.68 -18.67
C ASN A 30 -4.87 -1.32 -19.40
N GLY A 31 -3.64 -0.84 -19.53
CA GLY A 31 -3.35 0.44 -20.19
C GLY A 31 -3.73 1.67 -19.34
N ASN A 32 -4.08 1.51 -18.07
CA ASN A 32 -4.40 2.62 -17.15
C ASN A 32 -3.20 3.08 -16.32
N PHE A 33 -1.99 2.87 -16.78
CA PHE A 33 -0.79 3.37 -16.15
C PHE A 33 -0.33 4.68 -16.83
N LEU A 34 -0.01 5.71 -16.03
CA LEU A 34 0.29 7.06 -16.53
C LEU A 34 1.40 7.08 -17.58
N ALA A 35 2.53 6.44 -17.31
CA ALA A 35 3.66 6.43 -18.24
C ALA A 35 3.38 5.70 -19.57
N GLN A 36 2.44 4.77 -19.59
CA GLN A 36 2.01 4.10 -20.82
C GLN A 36 1.15 5.03 -21.70
N LYS A 37 0.33 5.88 -21.07
CA LYS A 37 -0.54 6.83 -21.80
C LYS A 37 0.18 8.10 -22.25
N SER A 38 1.20 8.51 -21.52
CA SER A 38 1.89 9.78 -21.77
C SER A 38 3.40 9.62 -21.52
N PRO A 39 4.11 8.86 -22.37
CA PRO A 39 5.55 8.65 -22.20
C PRO A 39 6.37 9.94 -22.28
N GLU A 40 5.83 10.99 -22.90
CA GLU A 40 6.46 12.30 -23.03
C GLU A 40 6.53 13.07 -21.70
N LEU A 41 5.67 12.73 -20.75
CA LEU A 41 5.57 13.39 -19.45
C LEU A 41 6.75 13.11 -18.52
N VAL A 42 7.46 12.02 -18.77
CA VAL A 42 8.65 11.65 -17.99
C VAL A 42 9.75 12.71 -18.06
N SER A 43 9.68 13.62 -19.02
CA SER A 43 10.72 14.62 -19.31
C SER A 43 10.36 16.07 -18.97
N GLN A 44 9.16 16.39 -18.49
CA GLN A 44 8.70 17.78 -18.38
C GLN A 44 8.21 18.21 -16.99
N ASN A 45 8.39 19.50 -16.68
CA ASN A 45 7.89 20.17 -15.46
C ASN A 45 6.35 20.19 -15.31
N SER A 46 5.59 19.73 -16.31
CA SER A 46 4.14 19.59 -16.30
C SER A 46 3.64 18.36 -15.54
N PHE A 47 4.53 17.46 -15.17
CA PHE A 47 4.27 16.18 -14.55
C PHE A 47 3.33 16.23 -13.33
N ILE A 48 3.54 17.19 -12.41
CA ILE A 48 2.72 17.31 -11.18
C ILE A 48 1.26 17.64 -11.54
N LYS A 49 1.05 18.49 -12.54
CA LYS A 49 -0.29 18.92 -12.95
C LYS A 49 -1.08 17.78 -13.62
N GLU A 50 -0.39 16.93 -14.35
CA GLU A 50 -1.01 15.79 -15.03
C GLU A 50 -1.28 14.62 -14.09
N ILE A 51 -0.41 14.36 -13.13
CA ILE A 51 -0.68 13.37 -12.07
C ILE A 51 -1.99 13.69 -11.36
N SER A 52 -2.23 14.96 -11.01
CA SER A 52 -3.42 15.35 -10.25
C SER A 52 -4.74 15.22 -11.03
N SER A 53 -4.67 15.17 -12.35
CA SER A 53 -5.84 15.05 -13.24
C SER A 53 -6.00 13.67 -13.89
N PHE A 54 -5.01 12.79 -13.76
CA PHE A 54 -5.02 11.49 -14.41
C PHE A 54 -5.91 10.49 -13.66
N ALA A 55 -6.94 9.98 -14.34
CA ALA A 55 -7.79 8.91 -13.84
C ALA A 55 -7.15 7.54 -14.14
N GLY A 56 -6.30 7.06 -13.25
CA GLY A 56 -5.60 5.80 -13.42
C GLY A 56 -4.47 5.60 -12.41
N VAL A 57 -3.60 4.63 -12.67
CA VAL A 57 -2.44 4.34 -11.83
C VAL A 57 -1.29 5.27 -12.20
N HIS A 58 -0.79 6.02 -11.21
CA HIS A 58 0.28 7.00 -11.41
C HIS A 58 1.65 6.41 -11.15
N SER A 59 1.77 5.67 -10.06
CA SER A 59 3.05 5.14 -9.62
C SER A 59 2.86 3.93 -8.70
N LEU A 60 3.84 3.05 -8.73
CA LEU A 60 4.04 2.03 -7.72
C LEU A 60 4.83 2.67 -6.57
N LYS A 61 4.47 2.38 -5.31
CA LYS A 61 5.13 2.94 -4.13
C LYS A 61 6.00 1.93 -3.41
N SER A 62 5.46 0.75 -3.17
CA SER A 62 6.13 -0.29 -2.40
C SER A 62 5.81 -1.66 -2.98
N TYR A 63 6.81 -2.52 -3.00
CA TYR A 63 6.67 -3.92 -3.35
C TYR A 63 7.37 -4.77 -2.32
N GLN A 64 6.64 -5.72 -1.75
CA GLN A 64 7.18 -6.67 -0.79
C GLN A 64 6.74 -8.08 -1.17
N GLU A 65 7.62 -9.04 -0.96
CA GLU A 65 7.37 -10.42 -1.36
C GLU A 65 7.96 -11.39 -0.33
N THR A 66 7.12 -12.32 0.10
CA THR A 66 7.52 -13.52 0.84
C THR A 66 7.36 -14.77 -0.01
N ASP A 67 7.61 -15.94 0.54
CA ASP A 67 7.40 -17.20 -0.18
C ASP A 67 5.93 -17.43 -0.53
N SER A 68 4.99 -16.92 0.28
CA SER A 68 3.55 -17.14 0.13
C SER A 68 2.76 -15.93 -0.38
N LEU A 69 3.27 -14.72 -0.21
CA LEU A 69 2.51 -13.49 -0.45
C LEU A 69 3.31 -12.47 -1.28
N VAL A 70 2.58 -11.64 -2.01
CA VAL A 70 3.08 -10.41 -2.63
C VAL A 70 2.16 -9.27 -2.20
N LEU A 71 2.75 -8.19 -1.71
CA LEU A 71 2.08 -6.93 -1.43
C LEU A 71 2.61 -5.85 -2.36
N LEU A 72 1.73 -5.20 -3.10
CA LEU A 72 2.01 -4.02 -3.90
C LEU A 72 1.19 -2.85 -3.36
N GLU A 73 1.85 -1.74 -3.12
CA GLU A 73 1.24 -0.46 -2.85
C GLU A 73 1.39 0.45 -4.08
N TYR A 74 0.30 1.06 -4.53
CA TYR A 74 0.30 1.93 -5.70
C TYR A 74 -0.68 3.10 -5.52
N ILE A 75 -0.52 4.14 -6.33
CA ILE A 75 -1.42 5.29 -6.33
C ILE A 75 -2.36 5.19 -7.52
N TYR A 76 -3.65 5.16 -7.23
CA TYR A 76 -4.74 5.21 -8.21
C TYR A 76 -5.68 6.39 -7.89
N ASN A 77 -5.93 7.26 -8.86
CA ASN A 77 -6.77 8.45 -8.68
C ASN A 77 -6.43 9.25 -7.41
N THR A 78 -5.14 9.50 -7.17
CA THR A 78 -4.60 10.21 -6.00
C THR A 78 -4.72 9.49 -4.65
N ASN A 79 -5.35 8.32 -4.60
CA ASN A 79 -5.46 7.51 -3.39
C ASN A 79 -4.45 6.36 -3.40
N ILE A 80 -4.04 5.96 -2.21
CA ILE A 80 -3.20 4.78 -2.03
C ILE A 80 -4.10 3.55 -2.12
N HIS A 81 -3.67 2.58 -2.91
CA HIS A 81 -4.30 1.29 -3.08
C HIS A 81 -3.31 0.18 -2.80
N TYR A 82 -3.83 -0.94 -2.36
CA TYR A 82 -3.06 -2.15 -2.08
C TYR A 82 -3.56 -3.30 -2.94
N TRP A 83 -2.61 -4.08 -3.41
CA TRP A 83 -2.84 -5.33 -4.10
C TRP A 83 -2.08 -6.43 -3.38
N LEU A 84 -2.82 -7.38 -2.82
CA LEU A 84 -2.28 -8.51 -2.10
C LEU A 84 -2.55 -9.79 -2.90
N TYR A 85 -1.50 -10.51 -3.24
CA TYR A 85 -1.56 -11.77 -3.95
C TYR A 85 -1.07 -12.92 -3.07
N ASN A 86 -1.94 -13.91 -2.87
CA ASN A 86 -1.57 -15.16 -2.20
C ASN A 86 -1.14 -16.19 -3.26
N LYS A 87 0.15 -16.55 -3.25
CA LYS A 87 0.76 -17.45 -4.22
C LYS A 87 0.25 -18.89 -4.10
N ASN A 88 -0.14 -19.31 -2.88
CA ASN A 88 -0.61 -20.67 -2.62
C ASN A 88 -2.03 -20.89 -3.14
N THR A 89 -2.92 -19.95 -2.86
CA THR A 89 -4.33 -20.02 -3.28
C THR A 89 -4.57 -19.37 -4.64
N LYS A 90 -3.59 -18.61 -5.17
CA LYS A 90 -3.70 -17.77 -6.37
C LYS A 90 -4.82 -16.73 -6.28
N SER A 91 -5.20 -16.37 -5.06
CA SER A 91 -6.21 -15.34 -4.82
C SER A 91 -5.60 -13.95 -4.80
N ILE A 92 -6.38 -12.98 -5.28
CA ILE A 92 -6.03 -11.56 -5.31
C ILE A 92 -7.05 -10.81 -4.47
N CYS A 93 -6.56 -9.91 -3.63
CA CYS A 93 -7.36 -8.90 -2.96
C CYS A 93 -6.81 -7.52 -3.34
N SER A 94 -7.66 -6.64 -3.84
CA SER A 94 -7.31 -5.24 -4.11
C SER A 94 -8.23 -4.35 -3.31
N THR A 95 -7.66 -3.40 -2.58
CA THR A 95 -8.41 -2.51 -1.70
C THR A 95 -7.68 -1.18 -1.52
N ASP A 96 -8.43 -0.13 -1.30
CA ASP A 96 -7.96 1.19 -0.84
C ASP A 96 -7.86 1.26 0.69
N ILE A 97 -8.40 0.25 1.37
CA ILE A 97 -8.36 0.12 2.82
C ILE A 97 -7.75 -1.25 3.14
N LEU A 98 -6.55 -1.27 3.70
CA LEU A 98 -6.01 -2.50 4.25
C LEU A 98 -6.71 -2.79 5.58
N PHE A 99 -7.39 -3.95 5.63
CA PHE A 99 -7.93 -4.53 6.86
C PHE A 99 -8.97 -3.69 7.60
N ASP A 100 -10.19 -3.63 7.06
CA ASP A 100 -11.40 -3.22 7.78
C ASP A 100 -11.19 -2.05 8.77
N GLY A 101 -10.60 -0.94 8.30
CA GLY A 101 -10.46 0.27 9.09
C GLY A 101 -9.06 0.73 9.44
N VAL A 102 -8.01 -0.06 9.16
CA VAL A 102 -6.64 0.46 9.25
C VAL A 102 -6.37 1.27 7.98
N TYR A 103 -6.56 2.56 8.07
CA TYR A 103 -6.17 3.49 7.00
C TYR A 103 -4.65 3.41 6.78
N PRO A 104 -4.21 3.47 5.52
CA PRO A 104 -2.81 3.26 5.14
C PRO A 104 -1.94 4.50 5.38
N TYR A 105 -1.92 5.00 6.60
CA TYR A 105 -1.04 6.11 6.97
C TYR A 105 0.30 5.64 7.54
N SER A 106 0.50 4.33 7.64
CA SER A 106 1.76 3.75 8.07
C SER A 106 2.34 2.85 7.00
N ASP A 107 3.66 2.80 6.93
CA ASP A 107 4.34 1.80 6.14
C ASP A 107 4.06 0.41 6.72
N PHE A 108 3.76 -0.54 5.82
CA PHE A 108 3.57 -1.93 6.20
C PHE A 108 4.81 -2.74 5.86
N ILE A 109 5.14 -3.67 6.74
CA ILE A 109 6.14 -4.70 6.47
C ILE A 109 5.40 -6.02 6.34
N LEU A 110 5.63 -6.70 5.22
CA LEU A 110 5.12 -8.05 4.98
C LEU A 110 6.16 -9.06 5.49
N GLU A 111 5.81 -9.82 6.50
CA GLU A 111 6.65 -10.88 7.06
C GLU A 111 5.83 -12.19 7.16
N ASP A 112 6.30 -13.24 6.49
CA ASP A 112 5.60 -14.52 6.38
C ASP A 112 4.13 -14.36 5.94
N ASN A 113 3.19 -14.56 6.84
CA ASN A 113 1.75 -14.43 6.63
C ASN A 113 1.15 -13.28 7.46
N GLN A 114 1.96 -12.31 7.83
CA GLN A 114 1.55 -11.18 8.66
C GLN A 114 1.90 -9.86 7.97
N LEU A 115 1.05 -8.87 8.18
CA LEU A 115 1.42 -7.49 7.94
C LEU A 115 1.72 -6.83 9.29
N ILE A 116 2.83 -6.16 9.35
CA ILE A 116 3.29 -5.42 10.51
C ILE A 116 3.13 -3.94 10.21
N ALA A 117 2.30 -3.26 10.97
CA ALA A 117 2.08 -1.82 10.86
C ALA A 117 2.73 -1.10 12.05
N PHE A 118 3.38 0.01 11.77
CA PHE A 118 3.90 0.91 12.79
C PHE A 118 2.98 2.12 12.89
N ILE A 119 2.34 2.29 14.03
CA ILE A 119 1.42 3.39 14.30
C ILE A 119 2.09 4.37 15.26
N ASP A 120 2.51 5.50 14.74
CA ASP A 120 3.10 6.59 15.52
C ASP A 120 2.05 7.61 15.98
N THR A 121 2.49 8.59 16.75
CA THR A 121 1.62 9.65 17.27
C THR A 121 1.01 10.50 16.15
N GLU A 122 1.72 10.71 15.04
CA GLU A 122 1.21 11.48 13.89
C GLU A 122 0.08 10.73 13.20
N THR A 123 0.26 9.43 12.96
CA THR A 123 -0.79 8.53 12.44
C THR A 123 -2.03 8.57 13.32
N VAL A 124 -1.88 8.46 14.63
CA VAL A 124 -3.03 8.54 15.56
C VAL A 124 -3.74 9.89 15.47
N ASN A 125 -3.00 10.99 15.37
CA ASN A 125 -3.61 12.31 15.22
C ASN A 125 -4.39 12.46 13.91
N ILE A 126 -3.93 11.84 12.83
CA ILE A 126 -4.64 11.77 11.56
C ILE A 126 -5.92 10.94 11.73
N LEU A 127 -5.84 9.75 12.29
CA LEU A 127 -6.99 8.87 12.54
C LEU A 127 -8.06 9.56 13.42
N ARG A 128 -7.64 10.31 14.45
CA ARG A 128 -8.55 11.10 15.29
C ARG A 128 -9.30 12.17 14.50
N LYS A 129 -8.67 12.82 13.53
CA LYS A 129 -9.33 13.82 12.66
C LYS A 129 -10.41 13.19 11.76
N TYR A 130 -10.21 11.92 11.36
CA TYR A 130 -11.20 11.21 10.54
C TYR A 130 -12.29 10.52 11.36
N ARG A 131 -12.18 10.47 12.70
CA ARG A 131 -13.10 9.76 13.60
C ARG A 131 -14.56 10.16 13.42
N GLU A 132 -14.83 11.40 13.05
CA GLU A 132 -16.19 11.91 12.88
C GLU A 132 -16.82 11.59 11.52
N ARG A 133 -16.05 11.06 10.58
CA ARG A 133 -16.57 10.68 9.26
C ARG A 133 -17.31 9.35 9.36
N GLU A 134 -18.50 9.28 8.75
CA GLU A 134 -19.35 8.09 8.81
C GLU A 134 -18.69 6.85 8.17
N ASP A 135 -18.02 7.02 7.04
CA ASP A 135 -17.26 5.95 6.37
C ASP A 135 -16.17 5.37 7.28
N PHE A 136 -15.49 6.22 8.03
CA PHE A 136 -14.47 5.81 9.00
C PHE A 136 -15.08 5.07 10.18
N LYS A 137 -16.21 5.56 10.73
CA LYS A 137 -16.92 4.91 11.85
C LYS A 137 -17.40 3.50 11.47
N GLU A 138 -17.91 3.33 10.23
CA GLU A 138 -18.32 2.01 9.76
C GLU A 138 -17.15 1.05 9.61
N ASN A 139 -16.04 1.52 9.10
CA ASN A 139 -14.81 0.73 8.96
C ASN A 139 -14.20 0.39 10.33
N LEU A 140 -14.22 1.34 11.27
CA LEU A 140 -13.71 1.12 12.63
C LEU A 140 -14.48 0.04 13.37
N LYS A 141 -15.79 -0.09 13.16
CA LYS A 141 -16.61 -1.17 13.73
C LYS A 141 -16.20 -2.57 13.26
N LYS A 142 -15.56 -2.67 12.11
CA LYS A 142 -15.07 -3.93 11.53
C LYS A 142 -13.62 -4.21 11.91
N SER A 143 -12.90 -3.18 12.40
CA SER A 143 -11.50 -3.34 12.76
C SER A 143 -11.34 -4.02 14.14
N PRO A 144 -10.16 -4.59 14.42
CA PRO A 144 -9.86 -5.10 15.74
C PRO A 144 -10.01 -4.00 16.82
N ASN A 145 -10.58 -4.33 17.97
CA ASN A 145 -10.80 -3.39 19.08
C ASN A 145 -9.52 -2.61 19.46
N GLN A 146 -8.34 -3.24 19.30
CA GLN A 146 -7.06 -2.61 19.61
C GLN A 146 -6.78 -1.33 18.81
N ILE A 147 -7.32 -1.21 17.61
CA ILE A 147 -7.17 0.03 16.78
C ILE A 147 -7.95 1.17 17.44
N GLU A 148 -9.15 0.90 17.92
CA GLU A 148 -9.94 1.89 18.66
C GLU A 148 -9.27 2.30 19.96
N ASP A 149 -8.70 1.35 20.71
CA ASP A 149 -7.96 1.60 21.94
C ASP A 149 -6.72 2.48 21.69
N ILE A 150 -6.01 2.28 20.57
CA ILE A 150 -4.88 3.14 20.16
C ILE A 150 -5.38 4.56 19.84
N ILE A 151 -6.48 4.69 19.11
CA ILE A 151 -7.05 6.00 18.74
C ILE A 151 -7.54 6.76 19.98
N ASN A 152 -8.11 6.07 20.94
CA ASN A 152 -8.59 6.64 22.19
C ASN A 152 -7.45 7.01 23.15
N GLY A 153 -6.28 6.42 22.99
CA GLY A 153 -5.11 6.64 23.82
C GLY A 153 -5.00 5.65 24.97
N ASP A 154 -5.81 4.59 24.97
CA ASP A 154 -5.75 3.50 25.96
C ASP A 154 -4.51 2.62 25.75
N ILE A 155 -4.04 2.54 24.50
CA ILE A 155 -2.75 1.96 24.15
C ILE A 155 -1.77 3.10 23.78
N PRO A 156 -0.57 3.15 24.41
CA PRO A 156 0.40 4.20 24.14
C PRO A 156 0.99 4.08 22.73
N THR A 157 1.39 5.21 22.16
CA THR A 157 2.10 5.28 20.88
C THR A 157 3.57 5.67 21.08
N PRO A 158 4.50 5.18 20.24
CA PRO A 158 4.25 4.34 19.07
C PRO A 158 3.81 2.92 19.41
N ALA A 159 2.97 2.34 18.55
CA ALA A 159 2.49 0.96 18.66
C ALA A 159 2.86 0.15 17.42
N ILE A 160 3.12 -1.14 17.60
CA ILE A 160 3.32 -2.10 16.51
C ILE A 160 2.09 -3.01 16.47
N VAL A 161 1.44 -3.06 15.32
CA VAL A 161 0.24 -3.88 15.11
C VAL A 161 0.60 -5.03 14.17
N TYR A 162 0.33 -6.25 14.62
CA TYR A 162 0.49 -7.48 13.84
C TYR A 162 -0.87 -7.92 13.31
N ILE A 163 -1.00 -7.98 11.99
CA ILE A 163 -2.24 -8.36 11.31
C ILE A 163 -2.01 -9.71 10.65
N SER A 164 -2.62 -10.76 11.18
CA SER A 164 -2.54 -12.09 10.60
C SER A 164 -3.45 -12.21 9.39
N LEU A 165 -2.88 -12.56 8.24
CA LEU A 165 -3.64 -12.82 7.03
C LEU A 165 -4.25 -14.23 7.12
N LYS A 166 -5.58 -14.32 7.03
CA LYS A 166 -6.26 -15.62 7.01
C LYS A 166 -5.84 -16.40 5.76
N LYS A 167 -5.55 -17.69 5.98
CA LYS A 167 -5.24 -18.64 4.91
C LYS A 167 -6.45 -18.89 4.02
#